data_6dd45e403b0bba7a898f5a1473b36f82
#
_entry.id   6dd45e403b0bba7a898f5a1473b36f82
#
_cell.length_a   1.000
_cell.length_b   1.000
_cell.length_c   1.000
_cell.angle_alpha   90.00
_cell.angle_beta   90.00
_cell.angle_gamma   90.00
#
_symmetry.space_group_name_H-M   'P 1'
#
loop_
_entity.id
_entity.type
_entity.pdbx_description
1 polymer ?
#
loop_
_entity_poly.entity_id
_entity_poly.type
_entity_poly.pdbx_seq_one_letter_code
_entity_poly.pdbx_strand_id
1 'polypeptide(L)'
;MKKLFTSALFALVLSINVYAQEKTYFDENWEKTTQDKMEYYRETTPKGKLTLIKDFYKDGKLQMEGLASDITPNSEVFDGKVTWYTPEGKVMTITIFSNGKQLGASQSYDETGRLTEDVSYKADGTFTGKMFVYKDPENEYFYNSVTTYENSLPVKTIVYDEDIKGIRYETITSKDGNYETKYYGEKGKLIGTAVSGADESLLVDYYPNPMRISKIEKYKSDGSVKEGVIYAKNGKLLQEQKNSRKDGYKTTYNESGKKIGHLVYQYNKENDTFKPMDGEDYQLNYDYTQISAIDIYKNASIITSKSFDEAGKLVSEKTLKDDVTQEIKYYSPEGSLKSTLTYKDEMPYNGTSYEGLTETQYKEGVVVNIKMYNEEKKLKSEKKLNSKQTAYDATIYDSKGALLYTYNQPLNEDEGNYFFTAQIVQYVKGKPTNKSSVKSGILQTGKIKLATLNGSKELERNGKWVLLKLYSTDGKLIQETKTLADIPEEYSSTENPAMLSEDDLYYFD
;
A
#
# COMPACT_ATOMS: atom_id res chain seq x y z
N MET A 1 106.19 -19.28 -5.82
CA MET A 1 105.37 -19.28 -7.05
C MET A 1 103.92 -19.18 -6.68
N LYS A 2 103.35 -17.95 -6.72
CA LYS A 2 101.97 -17.68 -6.37
C LYS A 2 101.22 -17.40 -7.66
N LYS A 3 100.17 -18.18 -7.97
CA LYS A 3 99.27 -17.93 -9.11
C LYS A 3 98.11 -17.10 -8.60
N LEU A 4 97.95 -15.91 -9.17
CA LEU A 4 96.74 -15.06 -9.03
C LEU A 4 95.67 -15.65 -9.92
N PHE A 5 94.47 -15.89 -9.28
CA PHE A 5 93.21 -16.13 -9.98
C PHE A 5 92.39 -14.83 -9.94
N THR A 6 92.17 -14.24 -11.10
CA THR A 6 91.28 -13.07 -11.26
C THR A 6 89.86 -13.57 -11.56
N SER A 7 88.97 -13.42 -10.63
CA SER A 7 87.51 -13.73 -10.83
C SER A 7 86.83 -12.51 -11.45
N ALA A 8 86.40 -12.63 -12.69
CA ALA A 8 85.50 -11.66 -13.33
C ALA A 8 84.06 -11.90 -12.86
N LEU A 9 83.50 -10.97 -12.08
CA LEU A 9 82.12 -10.97 -11.64
C LEU A 9 81.25 -10.39 -12.77
N PHE A 10 80.47 -11.22 -13.47
CA PHE A 10 79.49 -10.80 -14.48
C PHE A 10 78.23 -10.40 -13.74
N ALA A 11 78.04 -9.11 -13.57
CA ALA A 11 76.80 -8.57 -13.02
C ALA A 11 75.71 -8.63 -14.10
N LEU A 12 74.82 -9.62 -14.00
CA LEU A 12 73.54 -9.69 -14.80
C LEU A 12 72.54 -8.68 -14.24
N VAL A 13 72.45 -7.51 -14.84
CA VAL A 13 71.42 -6.54 -14.54
C VAL A 13 70.10 -7.05 -15.17
N LEU A 14 69.24 -7.73 -14.37
CA LEU A 14 67.89 -7.98 -14.70
C LEU A 14 67.16 -6.63 -14.62
N SER A 15 66.93 -5.98 -15.76
CA SER A 15 65.99 -4.86 -15.88
C SER A 15 64.58 -5.39 -15.70
N ILE A 16 64.08 -5.35 -14.48
CA ILE A 16 62.66 -5.52 -14.20
C ILE A 16 61.99 -4.25 -14.76
N ASN A 17 61.35 -4.36 -15.94
CA ASN A 17 60.46 -3.34 -16.42
C ASN A 17 59.19 -3.36 -15.51
N VAL A 18 59.19 -2.59 -14.45
CA VAL A 18 58.00 -2.25 -13.70
C VAL A 18 57.24 -1.30 -14.61
N TYR A 19 56.35 -1.83 -15.43
CA TYR A 19 55.35 -1.01 -16.08
C TYR A 19 54.47 -0.45 -14.93
N ALA A 20 54.64 0.85 -14.65
CA ALA A 20 53.69 1.56 -13.80
C ALA A 20 52.33 1.39 -14.44
N GLN A 21 51.44 0.71 -13.76
CA GLN A 21 50.08 0.48 -14.22
C GLN A 21 49.37 1.85 -14.30
N GLU A 22 49.05 2.28 -15.51
CA GLU A 22 48.42 3.58 -15.74
C GLU A 22 46.99 3.56 -15.14
N LYS A 23 46.70 4.49 -14.21
CA LYS A 23 45.38 4.66 -13.61
C LYS A 23 44.60 5.65 -14.42
N THR A 24 43.42 5.25 -14.82
CA THR A 24 42.43 6.15 -15.41
C THR A 24 41.34 6.42 -14.37
N TYR A 25 41.01 7.68 -14.12
CA TYR A 25 40.06 8.10 -13.10
C TYR A 25 38.70 8.43 -13.71
N PHE A 26 37.60 8.08 -13.04
CA PHE A 26 36.25 8.26 -13.48
C PHE A 26 35.40 8.87 -12.37
N ASP A 27 34.44 9.70 -12.74
CA ASP A 27 33.42 10.22 -11.87
C ASP A 27 32.24 9.20 -11.67
N GLU A 28 31.18 9.62 -11.03
CA GLU A 28 29.99 8.80 -10.76
C GLU A 28 29.28 8.29 -12.03
N ASN A 29 29.44 8.98 -13.17
CA ASN A 29 28.85 8.63 -14.46
C ASN A 29 29.81 7.84 -15.38
N TRP A 30 30.97 7.40 -14.87
CA TRP A 30 32.04 6.76 -15.64
C TRP A 30 32.63 7.64 -16.73
N GLU A 31 32.53 8.96 -16.57
CA GLU A 31 33.27 9.92 -17.43
C GLU A 31 34.67 10.17 -16.89
N LYS A 32 35.63 10.32 -17.80
CA LYS A 32 37.03 10.57 -17.39
C LYS A 32 37.12 11.88 -16.60
N THR A 33 37.80 11.80 -15.46
CA THR A 33 38.01 12.92 -14.55
C THR A 33 39.39 12.96 -13.94
N THR A 34 39.63 13.85 -12.99
CA THR A 34 40.92 13.95 -12.26
C THR A 34 40.83 13.16 -10.94
N GLN A 35 42.01 12.80 -10.39
CA GLN A 35 42.10 11.99 -9.18
C GLN A 35 41.35 12.59 -7.97
N ASP A 36 41.28 13.91 -7.86
CA ASP A 36 40.59 14.61 -6.77
C ASP A 36 39.06 14.55 -6.87
N LYS A 37 38.50 14.31 -8.07
CA LYS A 37 37.08 14.22 -8.35
C LYS A 37 36.60 12.80 -8.66
N MET A 38 37.48 11.81 -8.57
CA MET A 38 37.12 10.43 -8.91
C MET A 38 36.16 9.81 -7.90
N GLU A 39 35.29 8.97 -8.38
CA GLU A 39 34.53 7.97 -7.60
C GLU A 39 35.04 6.56 -7.89
N TYR A 40 35.62 6.36 -9.10
CA TYR A 40 36.23 5.09 -9.53
C TYR A 40 37.58 5.34 -10.19
N TYR A 41 38.42 4.28 -10.21
CA TYR A 41 39.57 4.27 -11.06
C TYR A 41 39.80 2.90 -11.67
N ARG A 42 40.36 2.87 -12.88
CA ARG A 42 40.64 1.67 -13.66
C ARG A 42 42.13 1.45 -13.76
N GLU A 43 42.57 0.21 -13.56
CA GLU A 43 43.87 -0.30 -13.87
C GLU A 43 43.74 -1.33 -14.99
N THR A 44 44.63 -1.29 -15.97
CA THR A 44 44.63 -2.20 -17.12
C THR A 44 45.94 -2.93 -17.25
N THR A 45 45.88 -4.22 -17.65
CA THR A 45 47.06 -5.05 -17.89
C THR A 45 46.86 -5.86 -19.18
N PRO A 46 47.72 -5.70 -20.20
CA PRO A 46 47.64 -6.53 -21.40
C PRO A 46 47.79 -8.02 -21.10
N LYS A 47 46.95 -8.86 -21.68
CA LYS A 47 46.95 -10.33 -21.57
C LYS A 47 46.74 -10.96 -22.95
N GLY A 48 47.81 -10.94 -23.77
CA GLY A 48 47.76 -11.43 -25.14
C GLY A 48 46.92 -10.54 -26.04
N LYS A 49 45.78 -11.08 -26.57
CA LYS A 49 44.84 -10.31 -27.41
C LYS A 49 43.79 -9.56 -26.60
N LEU A 50 43.69 -9.79 -25.30
CA LEU A 50 42.76 -9.16 -24.38
C LEU A 50 43.50 -8.26 -23.38
N THR A 51 42.77 -7.42 -22.72
CA THR A 51 43.24 -6.59 -21.63
C THR A 51 42.51 -6.98 -20.35
N LEU A 52 43.22 -7.27 -19.27
CA LEU A 52 42.65 -7.39 -17.95
C LEU A 52 42.29 -5.99 -17.45
N ILE A 53 41.03 -5.77 -17.16
CA ILE A 53 40.51 -4.58 -16.51
C ILE A 53 40.33 -4.89 -15.04
N LYS A 54 40.73 -3.95 -14.19
CA LYS A 54 40.39 -3.90 -12.78
C LYS A 54 39.87 -2.52 -12.45
N ASP A 55 38.61 -2.45 -12.04
CA ASP A 55 37.99 -1.22 -11.57
C ASP A 55 37.93 -1.22 -10.06
N PHE A 56 38.15 -0.06 -9.47
CA PHE A 56 38.22 0.11 -8.03
C PHE A 56 37.34 1.26 -7.63
N TYR A 57 36.71 1.12 -6.46
CA TYR A 57 36.08 2.21 -5.76
C TYR A 57 37.13 3.23 -5.30
N LYS A 58 36.70 4.45 -5.01
CA LYS A 58 37.57 5.56 -4.52
C LYS A 58 38.44 5.17 -3.32
N ASP A 59 37.95 4.28 -2.45
CA ASP A 59 38.68 3.79 -1.27
C ASP A 59 39.73 2.70 -1.59
N GLY A 60 39.89 2.33 -2.86
CA GLY A 60 40.85 1.35 -3.34
C GLY A 60 40.38 -0.10 -3.30
N LYS A 61 39.14 -0.37 -2.90
CA LYS A 61 38.60 -1.72 -3.00
C LYS A 61 38.20 -2.06 -4.42
N LEU A 62 38.40 -3.33 -4.81
CA LEU A 62 38.04 -3.83 -6.13
C LEU A 62 36.52 -3.75 -6.34
N GLN A 63 36.12 -3.13 -7.45
CA GLN A 63 34.73 -3.01 -7.87
C GLN A 63 34.38 -4.01 -8.97
N MET A 64 35.33 -4.22 -9.93
CA MET A 64 35.15 -5.16 -11.02
C MET A 64 36.51 -5.69 -11.51
N GLU A 65 36.54 -6.95 -11.96
CA GLU A 65 37.66 -7.49 -12.75
C GLU A 65 37.14 -8.37 -13.88
N GLY A 66 37.79 -8.24 -15.05
CA GLY A 66 37.43 -9.03 -16.22
C GLY A 66 38.42 -8.83 -17.36
N LEU A 67 38.37 -9.74 -18.33
CA LEU A 67 39.16 -9.62 -19.59
C LEU A 67 38.24 -9.02 -20.65
N ALA A 68 38.76 -8.07 -21.44
CA ALA A 68 38.04 -7.40 -22.51
C ALA A 68 38.91 -7.21 -23.75
N SER A 69 38.30 -7.25 -24.94
CA SER A 69 38.90 -6.88 -26.21
C SER A 69 38.78 -5.38 -26.53
N ASP A 70 37.71 -4.73 -25.99
CA ASP A 70 37.52 -3.28 -25.95
C ASP A 70 37.32 -2.87 -24.48
N ILE A 71 38.06 -1.85 -24.04
CA ILE A 71 38.08 -1.35 -22.67
C ILE A 71 37.40 -0.01 -22.50
N THR A 72 36.67 0.46 -23.54
CA THR A 72 35.96 1.74 -23.50
C THR A 72 34.86 1.69 -22.41
N PRO A 73 34.92 2.58 -21.41
CA PRO A 73 33.93 2.61 -20.33
C PRO A 73 32.50 2.63 -20.85
N ASN A 74 31.63 1.85 -20.21
CA ASN A 74 30.21 1.64 -20.58
C ASN A 74 29.99 0.97 -21.95
N SER A 75 31.07 0.52 -22.61
CA SER A 75 31.05 -0.17 -23.91
C SER A 75 32.09 -1.29 -24.00
N GLU A 76 32.48 -1.83 -22.87
CA GLU A 76 33.47 -2.92 -22.79
C GLU A 76 32.98 -4.16 -23.54
N VAL A 77 33.88 -4.76 -24.31
CA VAL A 77 33.65 -6.04 -24.97
C VAL A 77 34.36 -7.14 -24.17
N PHE A 78 33.70 -7.62 -23.14
CA PHE A 78 34.25 -8.66 -22.27
C PHE A 78 34.34 -10.02 -22.97
N ASP A 79 35.38 -10.78 -22.61
CA ASP A 79 35.60 -12.16 -23.08
C ASP A 79 36.20 -13.00 -21.95
N GLY A 80 35.41 -13.94 -21.42
CA GLY A 80 35.73 -14.73 -20.23
C GLY A 80 34.94 -14.33 -19.00
N LYS A 81 35.48 -14.70 -17.85
CA LYS A 81 34.83 -14.42 -16.54
C LYS A 81 35.00 -12.96 -16.16
N VAL A 82 33.89 -12.32 -15.78
CA VAL A 82 33.89 -11.00 -15.16
C VAL A 82 33.24 -11.13 -13.75
N THR A 83 33.86 -10.46 -12.78
CA THR A 83 33.34 -10.44 -11.40
C THR A 83 33.18 -9.01 -10.95
N TRP A 84 32.00 -8.70 -10.38
CA TRP A 84 31.68 -7.42 -9.75
C TRP A 84 31.61 -7.60 -8.25
N TYR A 85 31.99 -6.57 -7.51
CA TYR A 85 32.06 -6.58 -6.05
C TYR A 85 31.29 -5.38 -5.47
N THR A 86 30.74 -5.56 -4.27
CA THR A 86 30.14 -4.46 -3.50
C THR A 86 31.22 -3.54 -2.90
N PRO A 87 30.87 -2.32 -2.43
CA PRO A 87 31.82 -1.45 -1.72
C PRO A 87 32.44 -2.11 -0.47
N GLU A 88 31.78 -3.11 0.12
CA GLU A 88 32.31 -3.90 1.24
C GLU A 88 33.32 -5.00 0.79
N GLY A 89 33.45 -5.21 -0.52
CA GLY A 89 34.35 -6.21 -1.11
C GLY A 89 33.73 -7.61 -1.24
N LYS A 90 32.40 -7.74 -1.07
CA LYS A 90 31.70 -9.00 -1.32
C LYS A 90 31.43 -9.15 -2.82
N VAL A 91 31.41 -10.39 -3.30
CA VAL A 91 31.00 -10.67 -4.67
C VAL A 91 29.53 -10.33 -4.83
N MET A 92 29.21 -9.48 -5.82
CA MET A 92 27.85 -9.10 -6.22
C MET A 92 27.38 -9.93 -7.42
N THR A 93 28.23 -10.06 -8.44
CA THR A 93 27.87 -10.81 -9.66
C THR A 93 29.13 -11.46 -10.27
N ILE A 94 28.96 -12.68 -10.77
CA ILE A 94 29.93 -13.38 -11.59
C ILE A 94 29.24 -13.78 -12.88
N THR A 95 29.76 -13.35 -14.01
CA THR A 95 29.20 -13.69 -15.33
C THR A 95 30.28 -14.07 -16.32
N ILE A 96 30.00 -15.03 -17.18
CA ILE A 96 30.87 -15.42 -18.28
C ILE A 96 30.38 -14.75 -19.56
N PHE A 97 31.33 -14.12 -20.27
CA PHE A 97 31.10 -13.47 -21.55
C PHE A 97 31.87 -14.15 -22.66
N SER A 98 31.37 -14.03 -23.88
CA SER A 98 32.08 -14.30 -25.11
C SER A 98 31.80 -13.20 -26.12
N ASN A 99 32.86 -12.46 -26.53
CA ASN A 99 32.74 -11.32 -27.43
C ASN A 99 31.65 -10.32 -27.03
N GLY A 100 31.63 -9.93 -25.76
CA GLY A 100 30.68 -8.95 -25.20
C GLY A 100 29.27 -9.46 -24.90
N LYS A 101 28.94 -10.71 -25.26
CA LYS A 101 27.65 -11.33 -24.97
C LYS A 101 27.74 -12.27 -23.77
N GLN A 102 26.76 -12.22 -22.88
CA GLN A 102 26.64 -13.21 -21.82
C GLN A 102 26.51 -14.61 -22.43
N LEU A 103 27.41 -15.52 -22.11
CA LEU A 103 27.41 -16.89 -22.60
C LEU A 103 28.03 -17.81 -21.56
N GLY A 104 27.23 -18.71 -20.99
CA GLY A 104 27.65 -19.57 -19.87
C GLY A 104 27.13 -19.11 -18.52
N ALA A 105 27.80 -19.52 -17.46
CA ALA A 105 27.33 -19.32 -16.09
C ALA A 105 27.27 -17.84 -15.67
N SER A 106 26.19 -17.49 -14.97
CA SER A 106 26.02 -16.22 -14.28
C SER A 106 25.46 -16.48 -12.89
N GLN A 107 26.04 -15.83 -11.87
CA GLN A 107 25.62 -15.91 -10.49
C GLN A 107 25.54 -14.52 -9.89
N SER A 108 24.43 -14.19 -9.24
CA SER A 108 24.23 -12.92 -8.53
C SER A 108 23.92 -13.16 -7.06
N TYR A 109 24.33 -12.22 -6.22
CA TYR A 109 24.18 -12.29 -4.78
C TYR A 109 23.58 -10.99 -4.23
N ASP A 110 22.80 -11.07 -3.16
CA ASP A 110 22.30 -9.91 -2.45
C ASP A 110 23.36 -9.28 -1.53
N GLU A 111 23.05 -8.15 -0.90
CA GLU A 111 23.95 -7.43 0.01
C GLU A 111 24.40 -8.27 1.21
N THR A 112 23.63 -9.28 1.60
CA THR A 112 24.01 -10.22 2.67
C THR A 112 24.91 -11.34 2.19
N GLY A 113 25.09 -11.50 0.86
CA GLY A 113 25.88 -12.53 0.21
C GLY A 113 25.09 -13.82 -0.09
N ARG A 114 23.74 -13.78 -0.03
CA ARG A 114 22.90 -14.92 -0.42
C ARG A 114 22.75 -14.94 -1.95
N LEU A 115 22.80 -16.13 -2.53
CA LEU A 115 22.66 -16.35 -3.96
C LEU A 115 21.24 -16.00 -4.43
N THR A 116 21.11 -15.01 -5.31
CA THR A 116 19.81 -14.58 -5.88
C THR A 116 19.57 -15.11 -7.28
N GLU A 117 20.66 -15.43 -8.00
CA GLU A 117 20.61 -15.97 -9.35
C GLU A 117 21.72 -16.99 -9.56
N ASP A 118 21.38 -18.13 -10.19
CA ASP A 118 22.32 -19.16 -10.66
C ASP A 118 21.82 -19.70 -12.00
N VAL A 119 22.27 -19.06 -13.10
CA VAL A 119 21.78 -19.33 -14.44
C VAL A 119 22.91 -19.56 -15.41
N SER A 120 22.59 -20.12 -16.57
CA SER A 120 23.53 -20.26 -17.69
C SER A 120 22.89 -19.73 -18.96
N TYR A 121 23.51 -18.71 -19.56
CA TYR A 121 23.10 -18.09 -20.82
C TYR A 121 23.57 -18.88 -22.01
N LYS A 122 22.70 -18.93 -23.03
CA LYS A 122 22.98 -19.54 -24.35
C LYS A 122 23.31 -18.47 -25.39
N ALA A 123 23.81 -18.89 -26.54
CA ALA A 123 24.19 -17.99 -27.62
C ALA A 123 23.03 -17.16 -28.21
N ASP A 124 21.80 -17.64 -28.09
CA ASP A 124 20.58 -16.97 -28.50
C ASP A 124 20.06 -15.95 -27.45
N GLY A 125 20.78 -15.80 -26.35
CA GLY A 125 20.41 -14.89 -25.25
C GLY A 125 19.42 -15.48 -24.25
N THR A 126 18.90 -16.68 -24.48
CA THR A 126 18.06 -17.39 -23.49
C THR A 126 18.93 -17.97 -22.37
N PHE A 127 18.32 -18.21 -21.21
CA PHE A 127 19.01 -18.80 -20.06
C PHE A 127 18.24 -19.98 -19.47
N THR A 128 18.99 -20.83 -18.75
CA THR A 128 18.46 -21.93 -17.94
C THR A 128 19.12 -21.87 -16.58
N GLY A 129 18.35 -22.12 -15.49
CA GLY A 129 18.90 -22.07 -14.15
C GLY A 129 17.86 -21.75 -13.10
N LYS A 130 18.30 -21.14 -12.01
CA LYS A 130 17.44 -20.84 -10.86
C LYS A 130 17.57 -19.39 -10.42
N MET A 131 16.44 -18.81 -10.01
CA MET A 131 16.37 -17.54 -9.30
C MET A 131 15.78 -17.76 -7.91
N PHE A 132 16.32 -17.05 -6.93
CA PHE A 132 15.98 -17.18 -5.50
C PHE A 132 15.43 -15.85 -5.02
N VAL A 133 14.29 -15.88 -4.33
CA VAL A 133 13.74 -14.74 -3.59
C VAL A 133 13.77 -15.10 -2.12
N TYR A 134 14.22 -14.18 -1.29
CA TYR A 134 14.27 -14.36 0.16
C TYR A 134 13.24 -13.47 0.83
N LYS A 135 12.65 -13.99 1.91
CA LYS A 135 11.71 -13.25 2.75
C LYS A 135 12.36 -11.96 3.22
N ASP A 136 11.65 -10.85 3.00
CA ASP A 136 11.99 -9.56 3.59
C ASP A 136 11.47 -9.54 5.03
N PRO A 137 12.33 -9.27 6.04
CA PRO A 137 11.91 -9.16 7.43
C PRO A 137 10.84 -8.08 7.68
N GLU A 138 10.82 -7.04 6.83
CA GLU A 138 9.89 -5.91 6.94
C GLU A 138 8.57 -6.14 6.17
N ASN A 139 8.51 -7.20 5.33
CA ASN A 139 7.34 -7.50 4.51
C ASN A 139 6.91 -8.97 4.67
N GLU A 140 5.89 -9.20 5.49
CA GLU A 140 5.36 -10.54 5.76
C GLU A 140 4.76 -11.27 4.54
N TYR A 141 4.48 -10.55 3.46
CA TYR A 141 3.94 -11.11 2.21
C TYR A 141 5.00 -11.69 1.28
N PHE A 142 6.29 -11.45 1.54
CA PHE A 142 7.38 -12.06 0.79
C PHE A 142 7.81 -13.37 1.43
N TYR A 143 7.78 -14.44 0.65
CA TYR A 143 8.19 -15.77 1.07
C TYR A 143 9.47 -16.18 0.36
N ASN A 144 10.26 -17.06 1.00
CA ASN A 144 11.37 -17.70 0.33
C ASN A 144 10.85 -18.52 -0.86
N SER A 145 11.39 -18.27 -2.04
CA SER A 145 11.03 -19.03 -3.23
C SER A 145 12.21 -19.32 -4.14
N VAL A 146 12.10 -20.40 -4.89
CA VAL A 146 13.06 -20.78 -5.94
C VAL A 146 12.28 -21.04 -7.21
N THR A 147 12.60 -20.27 -8.25
CA THR A 147 12.04 -20.47 -9.59
C THR A 147 13.12 -21.04 -10.52
N THR A 148 12.81 -22.17 -11.15
CA THR A 148 13.64 -22.81 -12.17
C THR A 148 13.18 -22.36 -13.55
N TYR A 149 14.13 -21.95 -14.37
CA TYR A 149 13.90 -21.48 -15.73
C TYR A 149 14.51 -22.44 -16.76
N GLU A 150 13.82 -22.64 -17.87
CA GLU A 150 14.33 -23.26 -19.08
C GLU A 150 14.04 -22.36 -20.29
N ASN A 151 15.09 -22.01 -21.05
CA ASN A 151 14.98 -21.06 -22.18
C ASN A 151 14.27 -19.75 -21.79
N SER A 152 14.64 -19.18 -20.66
CA SER A 152 14.06 -17.95 -20.05
C SER A 152 12.57 -18.05 -19.66
N LEU A 153 11.97 -19.25 -19.71
CA LEU A 153 10.60 -19.48 -19.25
C LEU A 153 10.60 -20.17 -17.88
N PRO A 154 9.77 -19.72 -16.94
CA PRO A 154 9.65 -20.39 -15.66
C PRO A 154 8.95 -21.75 -15.84
N VAL A 155 9.62 -22.83 -15.45
CA VAL A 155 9.09 -24.21 -15.56
C VAL A 155 8.71 -24.79 -14.22
N LYS A 156 9.31 -24.29 -13.12
CA LYS A 156 8.97 -24.74 -11.78
C LYS A 156 9.22 -23.62 -10.77
N THR A 157 8.24 -23.34 -9.93
CA THR A 157 8.39 -22.47 -8.76
C THR A 157 8.06 -23.25 -7.50
N ILE A 158 8.92 -23.15 -6.48
CA ILE A 158 8.69 -23.70 -5.15
C ILE A 158 8.67 -22.55 -4.17
N VAL A 159 7.60 -22.43 -3.40
CA VAL A 159 7.47 -21.46 -2.32
C VAL A 159 7.62 -22.17 -0.99
N TYR A 160 8.54 -21.66 -0.17
CA TYR A 160 8.90 -22.24 1.11
C TYR A 160 8.28 -21.44 2.26
N ASP A 161 8.18 -22.09 3.41
CA ASP A 161 8.01 -21.42 4.69
C ASP A 161 9.35 -20.80 5.14
N GLU A 162 9.47 -20.32 6.36
CA GLU A 162 10.55 -19.46 6.85
C GLU A 162 11.98 -19.89 6.52
N ASP A 163 12.27 -21.19 6.48
CA ASP A 163 13.64 -21.73 6.46
C ASP A 163 14.06 -22.43 5.17
N ILE A 164 13.33 -22.32 4.07
CA ILE A 164 13.56 -23.15 2.86
C ILE A 164 13.49 -24.67 3.15
N LYS A 165 12.89 -25.06 4.26
CA LYS A 165 12.75 -26.46 4.69
C LYS A 165 11.34 -26.99 4.52
N GLY A 166 10.32 -26.13 4.71
CA GLY A 166 8.92 -26.48 4.54
C GLY A 166 8.38 -25.93 3.21
N ILE A 167 7.88 -26.79 2.34
CA ILE A 167 7.24 -26.34 1.08
C ILE A 167 5.79 -25.99 1.38
N ARG A 168 5.37 -24.75 0.99
CA ARG A 168 3.97 -24.32 1.01
C ARG A 168 3.25 -24.82 -0.23
N TYR A 169 3.82 -24.53 -1.39
CA TYR A 169 3.33 -25.03 -2.66
C TYR A 169 4.46 -25.10 -3.68
N GLU A 170 4.26 -25.94 -4.67
CA GLU A 170 5.07 -25.97 -5.89
C GLU A 170 4.19 -25.85 -7.10
N THR A 171 4.61 -25.04 -8.07
CA THR A 171 3.95 -24.87 -9.36
C THR A 171 4.87 -25.39 -10.45
N ILE A 172 4.36 -26.26 -11.29
CA ILE A 172 5.03 -26.74 -12.50
C ILE A 172 4.29 -26.15 -13.69
N THR A 173 5.00 -25.47 -14.58
CA THR A 173 4.44 -24.84 -15.78
C THR A 173 4.92 -25.61 -17.02
N SER A 174 3.99 -26.04 -17.87
CA SER A 174 4.29 -26.68 -19.14
C SER A 174 4.72 -25.65 -20.19
N LYS A 175 5.28 -26.12 -21.32
CA LYS A 175 5.68 -25.25 -22.45
C LYS A 175 4.51 -24.49 -23.07
N ASP A 176 3.29 -25.00 -22.95
CA ASP A 176 2.07 -24.39 -23.47
C ASP A 176 1.45 -23.38 -22.48
N GLY A 177 2.15 -23.10 -21.37
CA GLY A 177 1.70 -22.15 -20.32
C GLY A 177 0.70 -22.73 -19.32
N ASN A 178 0.31 -24.01 -19.48
CA ASN A 178 -0.52 -24.69 -18.48
C ASN A 178 0.28 -24.95 -17.19
N TYR A 179 -0.36 -24.88 -16.04
CA TYR A 179 0.31 -25.11 -14.76
C TYR A 179 -0.41 -26.15 -13.89
N GLU A 180 0.37 -26.81 -13.05
CA GLU A 180 -0.08 -27.66 -11.95
C GLU A 180 0.54 -27.11 -10.66
N THR A 181 -0.30 -26.74 -9.68
CA THR A 181 0.14 -26.28 -8.37
C THR A 181 -0.26 -27.29 -7.30
N LYS A 182 0.72 -27.83 -6.58
CA LYS A 182 0.53 -28.71 -5.42
C LYS A 182 0.67 -27.92 -4.14
N TYR A 183 -0.33 -27.96 -3.28
CA TYR A 183 -0.36 -27.30 -1.98
C TYR A 183 -0.06 -28.30 -0.85
N TYR A 184 0.77 -27.88 0.10
CA TYR A 184 1.22 -28.72 1.20
C TYR A 184 0.85 -28.10 2.53
N GLY A 185 0.48 -28.94 3.48
CA GLY A 185 0.23 -28.59 4.88
C GLY A 185 1.39 -28.97 5.80
N GLU A 186 1.11 -29.01 7.09
CA GLU A 186 2.09 -29.39 8.10
C GLU A 186 2.78 -30.71 7.76
N LYS A 187 4.10 -30.77 8.00
CA LYS A 187 4.95 -31.93 7.75
C LYS A 187 5.00 -32.39 6.28
N GLY A 188 4.73 -31.48 5.35
CA GLY A 188 4.77 -31.78 3.90
C GLY A 188 3.61 -32.65 3.40
N LYS A 189 2.50 -32.71 4.12
CA LYS A 189 1.30 -33.46 3.69
C LYS A 189 0.65 -32.73 2.51
N LEU A 190 0.49 -33.44 1.37
CA LEU A 190 -0.25 -32.89 0.22
C LEU A 190 -1.72 -32.64 0.63
N ILE A 191 -2.19 -31.41 0.42
CA ILE A 191 -3.56 -30.97 0.68
C ILE A 191 -4.41 -31.13 -0.57
N GLY A 192 -3.86 -30.73 -1.73
CA GLY A 192 -4.55 -30.82 -3.01
C GLY A 192 -3.70 -30.25 -4.14
N THR A 193 -4.25 -30.33 -5.33
CA THR A 193 -3.62 -29.89 -6.57
C THR A 193 -4.58 -29.02 -7.35
N ALA A 194 -4.11 -27.85 -7.81
CA ALA A 194 -4.78 -27.01 -8.78
C ALA A 194 -4.15 -27.20 -10.15
N VAL A 195 -4.95 -27.32 -11.18
CA VAL A 195 -4.50 -27.51 -12.58
C VAL A 195 -5.16 -26.46 -13.45
N SER A 196 -4.37 -25.76 -14.29
CA SER A 196 -4.91 -24.78 -15.24
C SER A 196 -5.81 -25.47 -16.27
N GLY A 197 -6.92 -24.79 -16.64
CA GLY A 197 -7.88 -25.32 -17.61
C GLY A 197 -8.74 -26.47 -17.09
N ALA A 198 -8.63 -26.85 -15.80
CA ALA A 198 -9.56 -27.77 -15.17
C ALA A 198 -10.93 -27.09 -14.92
N ASP A 199 -11.99 -27.89 -14.90
CA ASP A 199 -13.35 -27.41 -14.56
C ASP A 199 -13.46 -26.87 -13.13
N GLU A 200 -12.47 -27.19 -12.28
CA GLU A 200 -12.38 -26.76 -10.89
C GLU A 200 -10.94 -26.32 -10.56
N SER A 201 -10.80 -25.23 -9.82
CA SER A 201 -9.53 -24.78 -9.28
C SER A 201 -9.50 -24.84 -7.75
N LEU A 202 -8.32 -24.92 -7.18
CA LEU A 202 -8.07 -24.97 -5.73
C LEU A 202 -7.19 -23.80 -5.32
N LEU A 203 -7.59 -23.08 -4.27
CA LEU A 203 -6.78 -22.09 -3.57
C LEU A 203 -6.53 -22.56 -2.14
N VAL A 204 -5.29 -22.44 -1.67
CA VAL A 204 -4.93 -22.72 -0.27
C VAL A 204 -4.14 -21.52 0.26
N ASP A 205 -4.66 -20.86 1.28
CA ASP A 205 -4.00 -19.79 2.01
C ASP A 205 -3.40 -20.31 3.31
N TYR A 206 -2.38 -19.62 3.80
CA TYR A 206 -1.64 -20.02 5.00
C TYR A 206 -1.47 -18.84 5.95
N TYR A 207 -1.49 -19.14 7.25
CA TYR A 207 -0.97 -18.22 8.25
C TYR A 207 0.56 -18.08 8.11
N PRO A 208 1.12 -16.89 8.34
CA PRO A 208 2.57 -16.67 8.14
C PRO A 208 3.44 -17.43 9.16
N ASN A 209 2.98 -17.64 10.40
CA ASN A 209 3.78 -18.29 11.45
C ASN A 209 2.92 -18.92 12.56
N PRO A 210 3.07 -20.24 12.86
CA PRO A 210 3.71 -21.29 12.06
C PRO A 210 2.93 -21.56 10.79
N MET A 211 3.55 -22.20 9.78
CA MET A 211 2.85 -22.56 8.54
C MET A 211 1.67 -23.49 8.82
N ARG A 212 0.50 -22.89 8.91
CA ARG A 212 -0.78 -23.61 9.05
C ARG A 212 -1.73 -23.13 7.99
N ILE A 213 -2.56 -24.01 7.49
CA ILE A 213 -3.60 -23.64 6.54
C ILE A 213 -4.59 -22.71 7.25
N SER A 214 -4.85 -21.54 6.65
CA SER A 214 -5.89 -20.61 7.07
C SER A 214 -7.17 -20.83 6.31
N LYS A 215 -7.08 -21.10 4.98
CA LYS A 215 -8.25 -21.27 4.13
C LYS A 215 -7.97 -22.29 3.01
N ILE A 216 -8.99 -23.06 2.63
CA ILE A 216 -9.03 -23.88 1.41
C ILE A 216 -10.32 -23.54 0.70
N GLU A 217 -10.24 -23.16 -0.56
CA GLU A 217 -11.40 -22.91 -1.43
C GLU A 217 -11.28 -23.67 -2.75
N LYS A 218 -12.37 -24.29 -3.16
CA LYS A 218 -12.54 -24.85 -4.50
C LYS A 218 -13.47 -23.95 -5.29
N TYR A 219 -13.07 -23.63 -6.49
CA TYR A 219 -13.80 -22.79 -7.41
C TYR A 219 -14.26 -23.60 -8.61
N LYS A 220 -15.38 -23.21 -9.21
CA LYS A 220 -15.82 -23.68 -10.52
C LYS A 220 -15.08 -22.90 -11.62
N SER A 221 -15.23 -23.36 -12.86
CA SER A 221 -14.66 -22.70 -14.06
C SER A 221 -15.11 -21.26 -14.28
N ASP A 222 -16.28 -20.87 -13.75
CA ASP A 222 -16.80 -19.49 -13.76
C ASP A 222 -16.22 -18.59 -12.68
N GLY A 223 -15.29 -19.10 -11.85
CA GLY A 223 -14.66 -18.38 -10.74
C GLY A 223 -15.53 -18.32 -9.47
N SER A 224 -16.72 -18.92 -9.45
CA SER A 224 -17.55 -18.98 -8.22
C SER A 224 -17.05 -20.04 -7.25
N VAL A 225 -17.14 -19.76 -5.94
CA VAL A 225 -16.78 -20.72 -4.89
C VAL A 225 -17.73 -21.90 -4.94
N LYS A 226 -17.21 -23.13 -5.04
CA LYS A 226 -17.94 -24.38 -4.93
C LYS A 226 -18.05 -24.83 -3.49
N GLU A 227 -16.92 -24.89 -2.81
CA GLU A 227 -16.83 -25.22 -1.39
C GLU A 227 -15.60 -24.54 -0.78
N GLY A 228 -15.68 -24.23 0.53
CA GLY A 228 -14.59 -23.59 1.23
C GLY A 228 -14.58 -23.94 2.70
N VAL A 229 -13.39 -23.92 3.31
CA VAL A 229 -13.18 -24.08 4.74
C VAL A 229 -12.17 -23.06 5.23
N ILE A 230 -12.39 -22.52 6.44
CA ILE A 230 -11.49 -21.59 7.13
C ILE A 230 -11.13 -22.18 8.46
N TYR A 231 -9.86 -22.12 8.82
CA TYR A 231 -9.31 -22.63 10.08
C TYR A 231 -8.74 -21.49 10.93
N ALA A 232 -8.83 -21.65 12.24
CA ALA A 232 -8.12 -20.79 13.20
C ALA A 232 -6.61 -21.09 13.21
N LYS A 233 -5.81 -20.17 13.76
CA LYS A 233 -4.34 -20.37 13.97
C LYS A 233 -3.99 -21.63 14.75
N ASN A 234 -4.90 -22.14 15.59
CA ASN A 234 -4.75 -23.40 16.31
C ASN A 234 -5.14 -24.65 15.49
N GLY A 235 -5.53 -24.48 14.21
CA GLY A 235 -5.92 -25.55 13.29
C GLY A 235 -7.37 -26.03 13.44
N LYS A 236 -8.18 -25.41 14.31
CA LYS A 236 -9.61 -25.76 14.44
C LYS A 236 -10.41 -25.12 13.32
N LEU A 237 -11.44 -25.82 12.85
CA LEU A 237 -12.39 -25.33 11.85
C LEU A 237 -13.18 -24.14 12.42
N LEU A 238 -13.17 -23.03 11.69
CA LEU A 238 -13.97 -21.82 11.99
C LEU A 238 -15.18 -21.69 11.08
N GLN A 239 -15.02 -22.00 9.79
CA GLN A 239 -16.12 -21.94 8.84
C GLN A 239 -15.99 -23.07 7.82
N GLU A 240 -17.15 -23.52 7.35
CA GLU A 240 -17.29 -24.34 6.16
C GLU A 240 -18.44 -23.79 5.31
N GLN A 241 -18.25 -23.81 4.01
CA GLN A 241 -19.24 -23.39 3.01
C GLN A 241 -19.32 -24.41 1.90
N LYS A 242 -20.55 -24.68 1.44
CA LYS A 242 -20.81 -25.49 0.25
C LYS A 242 -21.87 -24.82 -0.60
N ASN A 243 -21.55 -24.57 -1.85
CA ASN A 243 -22.49 -24.05 -2.83
C ASN A 243 -22.96 -25.21 -3.72
N SER A 244 -24.12 -25.77 -3.35
CA SER A 244 -24.73 -26.93 -4.01
C SER A 244 -26.12 -26.57 -4.48
N ARG A 245 -26.51 -27.05 -5.66
CA ARG A 245 -27.86 -26.82 -6.22
C ARG A 245 -28.99 -27.38 -5.37
N LYS A 246 -28.69 -28.30 -4.46
CA LYS A 246 -29.69 -28.94 -3.58
C LYS A 246 -29.62 -28.44 -2.14
N ASP A 247 -28.41 -28.33 -1.60
CA ASP A 247 -28.13 -28.17 -0.17
C ASP A 247 -26.93 -27.22 0.06
N GLY A 248 -27.03 -25.97 -0.45
CA GLY A 248 -26.02 -24.96 -0.20
C GLY A 248 -26.11 -24.43 1.22
N TYR A 249 -24.97 -24.28 1.89
CA TYR A 249 -24.90 -23.76 3.24
C TYR A 249 -23.56 -23.11 3.58
N LYS A 250 -23.55 -22.31 4.65
CA LYS A 250 -22.36 -21.84 5.36
C LYS A 250 -22.57 -22.10 6.86
N THR A 251 -21.62 -22.75 7.51
CA THR A 251 -21.66 -23.00 8.94
C THR A 251 -20.45 -22.36 9.60
N THR A 252 -20.66 -21.68 10.73
CA THR A 252 -19.60 -21.06 11.53
C THR A 252 -19.51 -21.71 12.90
N TYR A 253 -18.27 -21.88 13.36
CA TYR A 253 -17.91 -22.48 14.63
C TYR A 253 -17.11 -21.50 15.47
N ASN A 254 -17.22 -21.58 16.78
CA ASN A 254 -16.33 -20.86 17.68
C ASN A 254 -15.01 -21.63 17.89
N GLU A 255 -14.07 -21.03 18.59
CA GLU A 255 -12.76 -21.65 18.90
C GLU A 255 -12.86 -22.96 19.70
N SER A 256 -13.96 -23.23 20.39
CA SER A 256 -14.19 -24.52 21.05
C SER A 256 -14.66 -25.62 20.09
N GLY A 257 -15.00 -25.25 18.84
CA GLY A 257 -15.56 -26.14 17.82
C GLY A 257 -17.08 -26.28 17.91
N LYS A 258 -17.75 -25.45 18.72
CA LYS A 258 -19.22 -25.42 18.81
C LYS A 258 -19.78 -24.60 17.64
N LYS A 259 -20.77 -25.14 16.94
CA LYS A 259 -21.55 -24.41 15.92
C LYS A 259 -22.22 -23.20 16.55
N ILE A 260 -22.00 -22.00 15.96
CA ILE A 260 -22.57 -20.72 16.41
C ILE A 260 -23.44 -20.08 15.36
N GLY A 261 -23.29 -20.41 14.07
CA GLY A 261 -24.08 -19.90 12.99
C GLY A 261 -24.29 -20.92 11.88
N HIS A 262 -25.40 -20.75 11.16
CA HIS A 262 -25.71 -21.55 9.98
C HIS A 262 -26.61 -20.75 9.04
N LEU A 263 -26.18 -20.63 7.79
CA LEU A 263 -26.88 -19.97 6.73
C LEU A 263 -27.19 -20.96 5.62
N VAL A 264 -28.40 -20.94 5.12
CA VAL A 264 -28.85 -21.79 4.01
C VAL A 264 -28.88 -20.95 2.73
N TYR A 265 -28.39 -21.52 1.64
CA TYR A 265 -28.45 -20.92 0.31
C TYR A 265 -29.49 -21.60 -0.58
N GLN A 266 -30.15 -20.81 -1.41
CA GLN A 266 -30.99 -21.27 -2.50
C GLN A 266 -30.27 -21.02 -3.83
N TYR A 267 -30.25 -22.04 -4.68
CA TYR A 267 -29.73 -21.91 -6.04
C TYR A 267 -30.73 -21.21 -6.95
N ASN A 268 -30.29 -20.16 -7.65
CA ASN A 268 -31.03 -19.50 -8.70
C ASN A 268 -30.55 -19.99 -10.06
N LYS A 269 -31.45 -20.66 -10.82
CA LYS A 269 -31.15 -21.23 -12.13
C LYS A 269 -30.96 -20.20 -13.23
N GLU A 270 -31.55 -19.01 -13.10
CA GLU A 270 -31.58 -17.99 -14.16
C GLU A 270 -30.19 -17.35 -14.34
N ASN A 271 -29.47 -17.17 -13.26
CA ASN A 271 -28.15 -16.52 -13.27
C ASN A 271 -27.03 -17.39 -12.69
N ASP A 272 -27.27 -18.67 -12.43
CA ASP A 272 -26.33 -19.66 -11.84
C ASP A 272 -25.68 -19.17 -10.53
N THR A 273 -26.44 -18.49 -9.67
CA THR A 273 -25.95 -17.94 -8.39
C THR A 273 -26.60 -18.63 -7.18
N PHE A 274 -25.97 -18.43 -6.01
CA PHE A 274 -26.49 -18.88 -4.71
C PHE A 274 -26.91 -17.67 -3.89
N LYS A 275 -28.17 -17.63 -3.50
CA LYS A 275 -28.75 -16.54 -2.70
C LYS A 275 -28.90 -16.99 -1.24
N PRO A 276 -28.40 -16.21 -0.24
CA PRO A 276 -28.73 -16.44 1.14
C PRO A 276 -30.23 -16.44 1.37
N MET A 277 -30.75 -17.38 2.14
CA MET A 277 -32.20 -17.50 2.41
C MET A 277 -32.53 -17.30 3.87
N ASP A 278 -32.12 -18.23 4.71
CA ASP A 278 -32.48 -18.26 6.12
C ASP A 278 -31.29 -18.64 6.97
N GLY A 279 -31.13 -17.99 8.11
CA GLY A 279 -30.09 -18.29 9.07
C GLY A 279 -29.17 -17.13 9.40
N GLU A 280 -28.04 -17.45 9.96
CA GLU A 280 -27.05 -16.49 10.47
C GLU A 280 -25.74 -16.59 9.70
N ASP A 281 -25.32 -15.49 9.10
CA ASP A 281 -24.02 -15.33 8.45
C ASP A 281 -23.03 -14.61 9.37
N TYR A 282 -22.05 -15.34 9.87
CA TYR A 282 -20.95 -14.81 10.65
C TYR A 282 -19.80 -14.47 9.71
N GLN A 283 -19.46 -13.20 9.60
CA GLN A 283 -18.35 -12.71 8.83
C GLN A 283 -17.10 -12.60 9.72
N LEU A 284 -16.00 -13.19 9.28
CA LEU A 284 -14.72 -13.11 9.97
C LEU A 284 -13.95 -11.87 9.47
N ASN A 285 -13.09 -11.30 10.33
CA ASN A 285 -12.14 -10.26 9.92
C ASN A 285 -11.06 -10.85 8.98
N TYR A 286 -10.21 -9.98 8.44
CA TYR A 286 -9.21 -10.36 7.41
C TYR A 286 -8.27 -11.49 7.84
N ASP A 287 -7.85 -11.50 9.10
CA ASP A 287 -6.92 -12.52 9.64
C ASP A 287 -7.63 -13.71 10.31
N TYR A 288 -8.96 -13.81 10.21
CA TYR A 288 -9.82 -14.86 10.76
C TYR A 288 -9.71 -15.03 12.28
N THR A 289 -9.30 -13.98 13.01
CA THR A 289 -9.13 -14.05 14.47
C THR A 289 -10.40 -13.75 15.23
N GLN A 290 -11.35 -13.04 14.59
CA GLN A 290 -12.61 -12.67 15.24
C GLN A 290 -13.74 -12.44 14.24
N ILE A 291 -14.96 -12.39 14.79
CA ILE A 291 -16.18 -12.05 14.05
C ILE A 291 -16.22 -10.53 13.91
N SER A 292 -16.32 -10.04 12.65
CA SER A 292 -16.46 -8.62 12.31
C SER A 292 -17.92 -8.20 12.14
N ALA A 293 -18.77 -9.12 11.66
CA ALA A 293 -20.21 -8.88 11.51
C ALA A 293 -21.03 -10.17 11.61
N ILE A 294 -22.32 -10.01 11.90
CA ILE A 294 -23.33 -11.09 11.87
C ILE A 294 -24.55 -10.56 11.15
N ASP A 295 -24.91 -11.19 10.02
CA ASP A 295 -26.14 -10.92 9.30
C ASP A 295 -27.15 -12.07 9.52
N ILE A 296 -28.37 -11.71 9.91
CA ILE A 296 -29.47 -12.66 10.11
C ILE A 296 -30.44 -12.53 8.92
N TYR A 297 -30.57 -13.62 8.19
CA TYR A 297 -31.42 -13.71 7.01
C TYR A 297 -32.76 -14.39 7.33
N LYS A 298 -33.82 -13.90 6.69
CA LYS A 298 -35.12 -14.53 6.63
C LYS A 298 -35.76 -14.26 5.26
N ASN A 299 -36.15 -15.33 4.57
CA ASN A 299 -36.76 -15.24 3.23
C ASN A 299 -35.88 -14.39 2.27
N ALA A 300 -34.55 -14.63 2.28
CA ALA A 300 -33.58 -13.94 1.46
C ALA A 300 -33.38 -12.42 1.73
N SER A 301 -33.92 -11.92 2.84
CA SER A 301 -33.73 -10.54 3.29
C SER A 301 -32.95 -10.51 4.59
N ILE A 302 -32.03 -9.54 4.74
CA ILE A 302 -31.35 -9.30 6.01
C ILE A 302 -32.35 -8.59 6.96
N ILE A 303 -32.74 -9.27 8.04
CA ILE A 303 -33.61 -8.71 9.05
C ILE A 303 -32.87 -8.09 10.22
N THR A 304 -31.62 -8.52 10.46
CA THR A 304 -30.74 -7.94 11.49
C THR A 304 -29.30 -8.03 11.01
N SER A 305 -28.53 -6.97 11.23
CA SER A 305 -27.08 -6.93 10.99
C SER A 305 -26.39 -6.37 12.23
N LYS A 306 -25.34 -7.04 12.70
CA LYS A 306 -24.52 -6.64 13.85
C LYS A 306 -23.09 -6.41 13.40
N SER A 307 -22.47 -5.32 13.83
CA SER A 307 -21.07 -5.02 13.55
C SER A 307 -20.27 -4.95 14.83
N PHE A 308 -19.03 -5.44 14.78
CA PHE A 308 -18.14 -5.52 15.93
C PHE A 308 -16.84 -4.77 15.63
N ASP A 309 -16.22 -4.21 16.67
CA ASP A 309 -14.89 -3.58 16.56
C ASP A 309 -13.77 -4.64 16.58
N GLU A 310 -12.52 -4.17 16.43
CA GLU A 310 -11.32 -5.02 16.45
C GLU A 310 -11.11 -5.77 17.78
N ALA A 311 -11.79 -5.36 18.85
CA ALA A 311 -11.80 -6.06 20.14
C ALA A 311 -12.96 -7.06 20.28
N GLY A 312 -13.77 -7.24 19.22
CA GLY A 312 -14.96 -8.12 19.21
C GLY A 312 -16.14 -7.57 19.99
N LYS A 313 -16.18 -6.27 20.30
CA LYS A 313 -17.30 -5.64 20.99
C LYS A 313 -18.34 -5.15 19.99
N LEU A 314 -19.61 -5.31 20.31
CA LEU A 314 -20.72 -4.83 19.48
C LEU A 314 -20.68 -3.29 19.36
N VAL A 315 -20.57 -2.79 18.12
CA VAL A 315 -20.55 -1.36 17.77
C VAL A 315 -21.94 -0.90 17.32
N SER A 316 -22.61 -1.72 16.50
CA SER A 316 -23.95 -1.39 16.01
C SER A 316 -24.80 -2.63 15.76
N GLU A 317 -26.12 -2.44 15.86
CA GLU A 317 -27.13 -3.43 15.50
C GLU A 317 -28.20 -2.75 14.65
N LYS A 318 -28.30 -3.16 13.39
CA LYS A 318 -29.33 -2.72 12.43
C LYS A 318 -30.46 -3.76 12.39
N THR A 319 -31.69 -3.33 12.52
CA THR A 319 -32.88 -4.20 12.47
C THR A 319 -33.89 -3.63 11.50
N LEU A 320 -34.38 -4.45 10.58
CA LEU A 320 -35.52 -4.15 9.73
C LEU A 320 -36.79 -4.30 10.55
N LYS A 321 -37.63 -3.25 10.70
CA LYS A 321 -38.88 -3.27 11.45
C LYS A 321 -40.07 -3.64 10.55
N ASP A 322 -40.06 -3.09 9.34
CA ASP A 322 -41.01 -3.35 8.25
C ASP A 322 -40.36 -3.02 6.92
N ASP A 323 -41.08 -3.06 5.80
CA ASP A 323 -40.54 -2.89 4.45
C ASP A 323 -39.87 -1.53 4.20
N VAL A 324 -40.19 -0.50 4.99
CA VAL A 324 -39.70 0.88 4.79
C VAL A 324 -38.96 1.44 6.00
N THR A 325 -39.09 0.78 7.18
CA THR A 325 -38.53 1.27 8.44
C THR A 325 -37.37 0.39 8.92
N GLN A 326 -36.24 1.00 9.19
CA GLN A 326 -35.07 0.35 9.80
C GLN A 326 -34.68 1.08 11.09
N GLU A 327 -34.10 0.36 12.02
CA GLU A 327 -33.55 0.89 13.26
C GLU A 327 -32.08 0.47 13.39
N ILE A 328 -31.21 1.42 13.69
CA ILE A 328 -29.79 1.15 14.03
C ILE A 328 -29.57 1.60 15.48
N LYS A 329 -29.10 0.69 16.30
CA LYS A 329 -28.60 0.96 17.65
C LYS A 329 -27.08 1.05 17.63
N TYR A 330 -26.52 2.09 18.20
CA TYR A 330 -25.09 2.29 18.37
C TYR A 330 -24.70 2.07 19.83
N TYR A 331 -23.57 1.41 20.06
CA TYR A 331 -23.10 1.05 21.40
C TYR A 331 -21.77 1.74 21.71
N SER A 332 -21.55 2.04 22.97
CA SER A 332 -20.25 2.53 23.46
C SER A 332 -19.24 1.39 23.57
N PRO A 333 -17.94 1.68 23.68
CA PRO A 333 -16.90 0.66 23.92
C PRO A 333 -17.13 -0.16 25.22
N GLU A 334 -17.90 0.38 26.17
CA GLU A 334 -18.30 -0.30 27.42
C GLU A 334 -19.52 -1.19 27.23
N GLY A 335 -20.15 -1.19 26.03
CA GLY A 335 -21.32 -2.00 25.67
C GLY A 335 -22.67 -1.36 26.04
N SER A 336 -22.70 -0.10 26.49
CA SER A 336 -23.96 0.61 26.75
C SER A 336 -24.56 1.19 25.45
N LEU A 337 -25.89 1.24 25.37
CA LEU A 337 -26.58 1.89 24.25
C LEU A 337 -26.25 3.38 24.23
N LYS A 338 -25.63 3.84 23.15
CA LYS A 338 -25.22 5.24 22.94
C LYS A 338 -26.34 6.04 22.28
N SER A 339 -26.91 5.51 21.21
CA SER A 339 -28.04 6.11 20.52
C SER A 339 -28.83 5.09 19.71
N THR A 340 -30.01 5.51 19.25
CA THR A 340 -30.80 4.80 18.26
C THR A 340 -31.10 5.76 17.10
N LEU A 341 -30.90 5.30 15.87
CA LEU A 341 -31.24 6.01 14.64
C LEU A 341 -32.29 5.21 13.89
N THR A 342 -33.42 5.85 13.56
CA THR A 342 -34.46 5.28 12.69
C THR A 342 -34.28 5.77 11.27
N TYR A 343 -34.55 4.90 10.32
CA TYR A 343 -34.62 5.21 8.89
C TYR A 343 -36.07 5.05 8.43
N LYS A 344 -36.47 5.86 7.48
CA LYS A 344 -37.73 5.76 6.77
C LYS A 344 -37.46 5.96 5.29
N ASP A 345 -37.95 5.06 4.45
CA ASP A 345 -37.72 5.09 3.00
C ASP A 345 -36.21 5.23 2.67
N GLU A 346 -35.36 4.41 3.33
CA GLU A 346 -33.89 4.39 3.20
C GLU A 346 -33.19 5.68 3.67
N MET A 347 -33.86 6.69 4.15
CA MET A 347 -33.29 7.95 4.62
C MET A 347 -33.26 8.02 6.15
N PRO A 348 -32.17 8.55 6.76
CA PRO A 348 -32.13 8.79 8.20
C PRO A 348 -33.31 9.70 8.62
N TYR A 349 -34.06 9.28 9.65
CA TYR A 349 -35.30 9.99 10.05
C TYR A 349 -35.18 10.62 11.45
N ASN A 350 -34.97 9.81 12.48
CA ASN A 350 -34.83 10.31 13.86
C ASN A 350 -33.69 9.61 14.58
N GLY A 351 -32.87 10.38 15.31
CA GLY A 351 -31.80 9.85 16.13
C GLY A 351 -30.41 10.36 15.73
N THR A 352 -29.38 9.61 16.09
CA THR A 352 -27.98 10.04 15.85
C THR A 352 -27.21 8.93 15.16
N SER A 353 -26.56 9.25 14.04
CA SER A 353 -25.56 8.40 13.38
C SER A 353 -24.15 8.71 13.88
N TYR A 354 -23.27 7.71 13.77
CA TYR A 354 -21.85 7.83 14.04
C TYR A 354 -21.07 7.26 12.84
N GLU A 355 -20.31 8.10 12.16
CA GLU A 355 -19.50 7.72 11.02
C GLU A 355 -18.06 8.26 11.21
N GLY A 356 -17.13 7.36 11.46
CA GLY A 356 -15.76 7.74 11.82
C GLY A 356 -15.75 8.65 13.06
N LEU A 357 -15.21 9.86 12.89
CA LEU A 357 -15.13 10.89 13.93
C LEU A 357 -16.32 11.89 13.90
N THR A 358 -17.37 11.58 13.12
CA THR A 358 -18.54 12.46 12.95
C THR A 358 -19.77 11.87 13.63
N GLU A 359 -20.50 12.74 14.34
CA GLU A 359 -21.79 12.49 14.96
C GLU A 359 -22.84 13.38 14.28
N THR A 360 -23.86 12.78 13.63
CA THR A 360 -24.93 13.53 12.94
C THR A 360 -26.27 13.20 13.56
N GLN A 361 -26.98 14.21 14.04
CA GLN A 361 -28.31 14.10 14.64
C GLN A 361 -29.40 14.49 13.64
N TYR A 362 -30.40 13.64 13.54
CA TYR A 362 -31.55 13.81 12.66
C TYR A 362 -32.84 13.98 13.48
N LYS A 363 -33.74 14.81 12.97
CA LYS A 363 -35.10 14.96 13.44
C LYS A 363 -36.05 15.07 12.24
N GLU A 364 -37.00 14.14 12.12
CA GLU A 364 -37.97 14.09 11.02
C GLU A 364 -37.33 14.19 9.62
N GLY A 365 -36.19 13.52 9.41
CA GLY A 365 -35.44 13.53 8.17
C GLY A 365 -34.48 14.72 7.98
N VAL A 366 -34.53 15.70 8.89
CA VAL A 366 -33.70 16.90 8.81
C VAL A 366 -32.44 16.74 9.69
N VAL A 367 -31.26 17.10 9.18
CA VAL A 367 -30.04 17.20 9.99
C VAL A 367 -30.15 18.40 10.92
N VAL A 368 -30.15 18.16 12.23
CA VAL A 368 -30.30 19.23 13.23
C VAL A 368 -29.00 19.56 13.96
N ASN A 369 -28.03 18.61 13.99
CA ASN A 369 -26.74 18.85 14.58
C ASN A 369 -25.68 17.94 13.94
N ILE A 370 -24.49 18.47 13.70
CA ILE A 370 -23.30 17.71 13.26
C ILE A 370 -22.17 18.08 14.22
N LYS A 371 -21.51 17.07 14.77
CA LYS A 371 -20.29 17.22 15.56
C LYS A 371 -19.17 16.44 14.93
N MET A 372 -18.01 17.05 14.80
CA MET A 372 -16.78 16.42 14.35
C MET A 372 -15.76 16.44 15.48
N TYR A 373 -15.06 15.33 15.62
CA TYR A 373 -14.03 15.15 16.64
C TYR A 373 -12.68 14.93 15.95
N ASN A 374 -11.59 15.18 16.66
CA ASN A 374 -10.26 14.76 16.24
C ASN A 374 -9.96 13.33 16.74
N GLU A 375 -8.79 12.78 16.39
CA GLU A 375 -8.36 11.43 16.78
C GLU A 375 -8.27 11.26 18.31
N GLU A 376 -8.01 12.35 19.06
CA GLU A 376 -8.02 12.37 20.51
C GLU A 376 -9.44 12.45 21.11
N LYS A 377 -10.49 12.37 20.26
CA LYS A 377 -11.93 12.50 20.64
C LYS A 377 -12.30 13.85 21.23
N LYS A 378 -11.53 14.90 20.96
CA LYS A 378 -11.87 16.27 21.29
C LYS A 378 -12.77 16.86 20.21
N LEU A 379 -13.74 17.68 20.61
CA LEU A 379 -14.65 18.36 19.68
C LEU A 379 -13.85 19.33 18.79
N LYS A 380 -13.86 19.10 17.48
CA LYS A 380 -13.24 19.95 16.46
C LYS A 380 -14.23 20.97 15.92
N SER A 381 -15.48 20.54 15.70
CA SER A 381 -16.55 21.46 15.29
C SER A 381 -17.93 20.97 15.72
N GLU A 382 -18.84 21.93 15.83
CA GLU A 382 -20.27 21.67 16.00
C GLU A 382 -21.06 22.60 15.07
N LYS A 383 -22.03 22.04 14.31
CA LYS A 383 -22.90 22.74 13.37
C LYS A 383 -24.34 22.41 13.69
N LYS A 384 -25.11 23.40 14.16
CA LYS A 384 -26.50 23.26 14.62
C LYS A 384 -27.46 24.00 13.73
N LEU A 385 -28.56 23.36 13.37
CA LEU A 385 -29.71 24.02 12.75
C LEU A 385 -30.33 24.99 13.75
N ASN A 386 -30.49 26.26 13.37
CA ASN A 386 -31.08 27.28 14.23
C ASN A 386 -32.55 27.00 14.50
N SER A 387 -33.13 27.62 15.54
CA SER A 387 -34.52 27.41 15.95
C SER A 387 -35.55 27.79 14.89
N LYS A 388 -35.18 28.64 13.93
CA LYS A 388 -36.07 29.05 12.82
C LYS A 388 -35.95 28.13 11.61
N GLN A 389 -35.00 27.15 11.64
CA GLN A 389 -34.72 26.23 10.55
C GLN A 389 -34.34 26.94 9.22
N THR A 390 -33.65 28.09 9.31
CA THR A 390 -33.25 28.91 8.16
C THR A 390 -31.75 28.92 7.91
N ALA A 391 -30.95 28.46 8.86
CA ALA A 391 -29.51 28.47 8.78
C ALA A 391 -28.89 27.46 9.77
N TYR A 392 -27.66 27.04 9.49
CA TYR A 392 -26.82 26.38 10.48
C TYR A 392 -25.91 27.40 11.19
N ASP A 393 -25.86 27.34 12.49
CA ASP A 393 -24.88 28.00 13.32
C ASP A 393 -23.74 27.02 13.64
N ALA A 394 -22.52 27.37 13.28
CA ALA A 394 -21.35 26.50 13.45
C ALA A 394 -20.28 27.15 14.32
N THR A 395 -19.55 26.29 15.02
CA THR A 395 -18.44 26.64 15.90
C THR A 395 -17.27 25.71 15.62
N ILE A 396 -16.07 26.28 15.45
CA ILE A 396 -14.84 25.54 15.15
C ILE A 396 -13.79 25.83 16.22
N TYR A 397 -13.11 24.78 16.68
CA TYR A 397 -12.12 24.81 17.74
C TYR A 397 -10.76 24.34 17.21
N ASP A 398 -9.66 24.80 17.82
CA ASP A 398 -8.32 24.25 17.61
C ASP A 398 -8.14 22.91 18.35
N SER A 399 -6.98 22.27 18.15
CA SER A 399 -6.61 20.99 18.79
C SER A 399 -6.58 21.07 20.34
N LYS A 400 -6.48 22.28 20.90
CA LYS A 400 -6.51 22.54 22.36
C LYS A 400 -7.89 22.87 22.89
N GLY A 401 -8.92 22.94 22.00
CA GLY A 401 -10.29 23.29 22.34
C GLY A 401 -10.56 24.80 22.43
N ALA A 402 -9.63 25.66 21.96
CA ALA A 402 -9.89 27.08 21.89
C ALA A 402 -10.74 27.44 20.68
N LEU A 403 -11.70 28.35 20.86
CA LEU A 403 -12.58 28.81 19.80
C LEU A 403 -11.79 29.58 18.73
N LEU A 404 -11.92 29.15 17.47
CA LEU A 404 -11.29 29.76 16.31
C LEU A 404 -12.27 30.53 15.44
N TYR A 405 -13.39 29.92 15.12
CA TYR A 405 -14.41 30.53 14.27
C TYR A 405 -15.80 30.22 14.77
N THR A 406 -16.73 31.15 14.53
CA THR A 406 -18.14 30.85 14.43
C THR A 406 -18.64 31.32 13.07
N TYR A 407 -19.60 30.59 12.49
CA TYR A 407 -20.25 31.07 11.27
C TYR A 407 -21.72 30.70 11.27
N ASN A 408 -22.51 31.50 10.54
CA ASN A 408 -23.89 31.24 10.24
C ASN A 408 -24.00 31.00 8.74
N GLN A 409 -24.47 29.81 8.36
CA GLN A 409 -24.64 29.37 6.97
C GLN A 409 -26.14 29.26 6.66
N PRO A 410 -26.72 30.15 5.83
CA PRO A 410 -28.09 30.02 5.42
C PRO A 410 -28.35 28.68 4.71
N LEU A 411 -29.53 28.11 4.88
CA LEU A 411 -30.01 27.00 4.06
C LEU A 411 -30.26 27.57 2.66
N ASN A 412 -29.57 27.07 1.66
CA ASN A 412 -29.81 27.45 0.28
C ASN A 412 -31.06 26.75 -0.22
N GLU A 413 -32.03 27.50 -0.75
CA GLU A 413 -33.20 26.97 -1.43
C GLU A 413 -32.86 26.36 -2.82
N ASP A 414 -31.68 26.67 -3.38
CA ASP A 414 -31.22 26.18 -4.67
C ASP A 414 -30.33 24.95 -4.47
N GLU A 415 -30.85 23.77 -4.81
CA GLU A 415 -30.16 22.45 -4.71
C GLU A 415 -28.89 22.30 -5.57
N GLY A 416 -28.46 23.34 -6.28
CA GLY A 416 -27.28 23.31 -7.20
C GLY A 416 -26.08 24.14 -6.76
N ASN A 417 -26.15 24.87 -5.65
CA ASN A 417 -25.07 25.79 -5.28
C ASN A 417 -24.11 25.17 -4.28
N TYR A 418 -23.08 24.47 -4.77
CA TYR A 418 -22.01 23.83 -3.99
C TYR A 418 -21.06 24.83 -3.30
N PHE A 419 -21.28 26.15 -3.44
CA PHE A 419 -20.35 27.14 -2.94
C PHE A 419 -20.73 27.65 -1.56
N PHE A 420 -19.72 27.73 -0.70
CA PHE A 420 -19.87 28.18 0.68
C PHE A 420 -20.41 29.62 0.78
N THR A 421 -21.51 29.81 1.49
CA THR A 421 -22.10 31.11 1.80
C THR A 421 -22.28 31.22 3.30
N ALA A 422 -21.64 32.21 3.96
CA ALA A 422 -21.70 32.33 5.42
C ALA A 422 -21.35 33.73 5.92
N GLN A 423 -21.80 34.03 7.16
CA GLN A 423 -21.28 35.12 7.99
C GLN A 423 -20.28 34.51 8.98
N ILE A 424 -19.03 34.94 8.97
CA ILE A 424 -17.94 34.33 9.74
C ILE A 424 -17.41 35.34 10.77
N VAL A 425 -17.17 34.88 12.00
CA VAL A 425 -16.46 35.61 13.05
C VAL A 425 -15.21 34.82 13.43
N GLN A 426 -14.05 35.44 13.30
CA GLN A 426 -12.78 34.87 13.71
C GLN A 426 -12.45 35.28 15.13
N TYR A 427 -11.84 34.35 15.91
CA TYR A 427 -11.45 34.57 17.30
C TYR A 427 -9.93 34.37 17.45
N VAL A 428 -9.30 35.19 18.32
CA VAL A 428 -7.93 35.03 18.75
C VAL A 428 -7.92 35.11 20.28
N LYS A 429 -7.43 34.06 20.95
CA LYS A 429 -7.46 33.96 22.42
C LYS A 429 -8.84 34.21 23.02
N GLY A 430 -9.87 33.63 22.40
CA GLY A 430 -11.27 33.73 22.83
C GLY A 430 -11.95 35.09 22.59
N LYS A 431 -11.28 36.05 21.96
CA LYS A 431 -11.86 37.35 21.60
C LYS A 431 -12.15 37.46 20.12
N PRO A 432 -13.33 37.97 19.71
CA PRO A 432 -13.64 38.19 18.30
C PRO A 432 -12.69 39.27 17.73
N THR A 433 -12.08 38.96 16.58
CA THR A 433 -11.11 39.83 15.90
C THR A 433 -11.58 40.34 14.58
N ASN A 434 -12.11 39.45 13.73
CA ASN A 434 -12.57 39.79 12.38
C ASN A 434 -13.99 39.31 12.17
N LYS A 435 -14.77 40.09 11.43
CA LYS A 435 -16.07 39.70 10.91
C LYS A 435 -16.01 39.75 9.39
N SER A 436 -16.44 38.68 8.74
CA SER A 436 -16.38 38.52 7.28
C SER A 436 -17.68 37.93 6.76
N SER A 437 -18.03 38.27 5.52
CA SER A 437 -19.13 37.60 4.81
C SER A 437 -18.59 36.97 3.53
N VAL A 438 -19.04 35.77 3.25
CA VAL A 438 -18.74 35.01 2.04
C VAL A 438 -20.04 34.70 1.33
N LYS A 439 -20.08 34.83 0.02
CA LYS A 439 -21.20 34.43 -0.85
C LYS A 439 -20.64 33.65 -2.03
N SER A 440 -21.16 32.47 -2.26
CA SER A 440 -20.70 31.56 -3.35
C SER A 440 -19.19 31.41 -3.37
N GLY A 441 -18.56 31.17 -2.21
CA GLY A 441 -17.13 31.01 -2.05
C GLY A 441 -16.31 32.30 -2.09
N ILE A 442 -16.89 33.45 -2.42
CA ILE A 442 -16.15 34.71 -2.59
C ILE A 442 -16.35 35.60 -1.37
N LEU A 443 -15.23 36.10 -0.82
CA LEU A 443 -15.23 37.05 0.29
C LEU A 443 -15.89 38.39 -0.15
N GLN A 444 -17.05 38.72 0.44
CA GLN A 444 -17.80 39.92 0.16
C GLN A 444 -17.35 41.10 1.02
N THR A 445 -17.12 40.83 2.32
CA THR A 445 -16.66 41.85 3.27
C THR A 445 -15.69 41.26 4.25
N GLY A 446 -14.82 42.11 4.83
CA GLY A 446 -13.96 41.76 5.94
C GLY A 446 -12.64 41.10 5.53
N LYS A 447 -12.06 40.43 6.50
CA LYS A 447 -10.76 39.78 6.40
C LYS A 447 -10.80 38.47 7.17
N ILE A 448 -10.22 37.42 6.60
CA ILE A 448 -10.10 36.11 7.24
C ILE A 448 -8.68 35.57 7.07
N LYS A 449 -8.13 34.98 8.13
CA LYS A 449 -6.85 34.29 8.11
C LYS A 449 -7.07 32.81 8.44
N LEU A 450 -6.58 31.92 7.59
CA LEU A 450 -6.79 30.49 7.63
C LEU A 450 -5.44 29.77 7.71
N ALA A 451 -5.35 28.70 8.47
CA ALA A 451 -4.20 27.82 8.43
C ALA A 451 -4.22 26.97 7.13
N THR A 452 -3.06 26.54 6.68
CA THR A 452 -2.88 25.60 5.56
C THR A 452 -1.76 24.63 5.91
N LEU A 453 -1.66 23.50 5.19
CA LEU A 453 -0.57 22.52 5.39
C LEU A 453 0.83 23.14 5.44
N ASN A 454 1.08 24.18 4.64
CA ASN A 454 2.39 24.81 4.45
C ASN A 454 2.49 26.22 5.07
N GLY A 455 1.60 26.58 5.99
CA GLY A 455 1.64 27.89 6.63
C GLY A 455 0.26 28.49 6.88
N SER A 456 -0.04 29.66 6.28
CA SER A 456 -1.39 30.27 6.37
C SER A 456 -1.72 31.08 5.14
N LYS A 457 -3.03 31.16 4.83
CA LYS A 457 -3.58 32.08 3.82
C LYS A 457 -4.40 33.17 4.51
N GLU A 458 -4.29 34.38 4.02
CA GLU A 458 -5.08 35.52 4.47
C GLU A 458 -5.82 36.10 3.27
N LEU A 459 -7.13 36.27 3.40
CA LEU A 459 -7.98 36.91 2.40
C LEU A 459 -8.54 38.19 2.98
N GLU A 460 -8.49 39.29 2.20
CA GLU A 460 -9.01 40.57 2.59
C GLU A 460 -9.79 41.21 1.43
N ARG A 461 -11.02 41.62 1.68
CA ARG A 461 -11.82 42.35 0.70
C ARG A 461 -11.39 43.83 0.62
N ASN A 462 -11.03 44.30 -0.58
CA ASN A 462 -10.66 45.67 -0.83
C ASN A 462 -11.40 46.18 -2.08
N GLY A 463 -12.59 46.75 -1.86
CA GLY A 463 -13.47 47.18 -2.94
C GLY A 463 -13.89 46.03 -3.85
N LYS A 464 -13.59 46.12 -5.13
CA LYS A 464 -13.87 45.08 -6.14
C LYS A 464 -12.83 43.93 -6.17
N TRP A 465 -11.81 44.00 -5.31
CA TRP A 465 -10.74 43.01 -5.27
C TRP A 465 -10.77 42.19 -4.00
N VAL A 466 -10.35 40.93 -4.10
CA VAL A 466 -9.93 40.10 -2.97
C VAL A 466 -8.40 40.01 -3.01
N LEU A 467 -7.76 40.43 -1.95
CA LEU A 467 -6.33 40.31 -1.75
C LEU A 467 -6.05 39.00 -1.04
N LEU A 468 -5.30 38.10 -1.70
CA LEU A 468 -4.81 36.84 -1.16
C LEU A 468 -3.34 37.01 -0.77
N LYS A 469 -2.99 36.68 0.47
CA LYS A 469 -1.63 36.57 0.97
C LYS A 469 -1.36 35.18 1.48
N LEU A 470 -0.27 34.56 1.03
CA LEU A 470 0.22 33.27 1.47
C LEU A 470 1.46 33.47 2.35
N TYR A 471 1.49 32.82 3.48
CA TYR A 471 2.59 32.86 4.44
C TYR A 471 3.15 31.45 4.68
N SER A 472 4.47 31.33 4.84
CA SER A 472 5.14 30.11 5.29
C SER A 472 4.84 29.78 6.74
N THR A 473 5.25 28.61 7.19
CA THR A 473 5.10 28.15 8.59
C THR A 473 5.80 29.05 9.60
N ASP A 474 6.90 29.73 9.19
CA ASP A 474 7.61 30.73 10.00
C ASP A 474 7.01 32.13 9.91
N GLY A 475 5.86 32.30 9.23
CA GLY A 475 5.10 33.54 9.13
C GLY A 475 5.61 34.54 8.12
N LYS A 476 6.56 34.18 7.23
CA LYS A 476 7.02 35.06 6.15
C LYS A 476 6.03 35.07 5.00
N LEU A 477 5.79 36.24 4.41
CA LEU A 477 4.98 36.39 3.21
C LEU A 477 5.69 35.70 2.02
N ILE A 478 5.02 34.72 1.41
CA ILE A 478 5.49 33.96 0.24
C ILE A 478 4.96 34.62 -1.04
N GLN A 479 3.66 34.95 -1.05
CA GLN A 479 2.97 35.42 -2.23
C GLN A 479 1.86 36.41 -1.86
N GLU A 480 1.66 37.42 -2.71
CA GLU A 480 0.51 38.32 -2.67
C GLU A 480 -0.12 38.38 -4.04
N THR A 481 -1.43 38.17 -4.13
CA THR A 481 -2.20 38.16 -5.40
C THR A 481 -3.50 38.92 -5.22
N LYS A 482 -3.91 39.64 -6.23
CA LYS A 482 -5.22 40.31 -6.28
C LYS A 482 -6.11 39.64 -7.32
N THR A 483 -7.32 39.27 -6.89
CA THR A 483 -8.32 38.63 -7.75
C THR A 483 -9.57 39.50 -7.75
N LEU A 484 -10.27 39.62 -8.92
CA LEU A 484 -11.57 40.28 -8.97
C LEU A 484 -12.58 39.50 -8.13
N ALA A 485 -13.35 40.20 -7.33
CA ALA A 485 -14.38 39.61 -6.50
C ALA A 485 -15.68 39.28 -7.24
N ASP A 486 -15.95 39.98 -8.33
CA ASP A 486 -17.11 39.72 -9.17
C ASP A 486 -16.68 38.86 -10.38
N ILE A 487 -16.35 37.59 -10.10
CA ILE A 487 -16.06 36.62 -11.16
C ILE A 487 -17.40 36.08 -11.65
N PRO A 488 -17.70 36.12 -12.98
CA PRO A 488 -18.87 35.45 -13.53
C PRO A 488 -18.89 33.98 -13.14
N GLU A 489 -20.08 33.41 -12.84
CA GLU A 489 -20.25 32.01 -12.44
C GLU A 489 -19.53 30.99 -13.36
N GLU A 490 -19.48 31.30 -14.66
CA GLU A 490 -18.80 30.51 -15.69
C GLU A 490 -17.26 30.38 -15.50
N TYR A 491 -16.63 31.23 -14.67
CA TYR A 491 -15.19 31.20 -14.33
C TYR A 491 -14.90 30.86 -12.87
N SER A 492 -15.92 30.50 -12.10
CA SER A 492 -15.75 30.04 -10.72
C SER A 492 -15.29 28.59 -10.70
N SER A 493 -14.01 28.34 -10.96
CA SER A 493 -13.43 27.01 -10.78
C SER A 493 -12.99 26.82 -9.32
N THR A 494 -13.14 25.61 -8.80
CA THR A 494 -12.63 25.18 -7.48
C THR A 494 -11.11 25.33 -7.34
N GLU A 495 -10.39 25.62 -8.43
CA GLU A 495 -8.96 25.89 -8.48
C GLU A 495 -8.57 27.34 -8.20
N ASN A 496 -9.54 28.26 -8.02
CA ASN A 496 -9.21 29.65 -7.69
C ASN A 496 -8.78 29.76 -6.22
N PRO A 497 -7.51 30.09 -5.92
CA PRO A 497 -6.98 30.11 -4.55
C PRO A 497 -7.60 31.18 -3.65
N ALA A 498 -8.35 32.15 -4.23
CA ALA A 498 -9.09 33.16 -3.49
C ALA A 498 -10.51 32.74 -3.13
N MET A 499 -10.98 31.58 -3.60
CA MET A 499 -12.26 31.00 -3.16
C MET A 499 -12.13 30.36 -1.78
N LEU A 500 -13.22 30.43 -1.03
CA LEU A 500 -13.38 29.84 0.29
C LEU A 500 -14.40 28.70 0.20
N SER A 501 -14.00 27.53 0.65
CA SER A 501 -14.88 26.42 0.95
C SER A 501 -15.15 26.32 2.46
N GLU A 502 -16.15 25.56 2.85
CA GLU A 502 -16.36 25.22 4.27
C GLU A 502 -15.13 24.48 4.82
N ASP A 503 -14.52 23.60 4.04
CA ASP A 503 -13.34 22.81 4.40
C ASP A 503 -12.12 23.65 4.75
N ASP A 504 -11.98 24.84 4.13
CA ASP A 504 -10.91 25.77 4.47
C ASP A 504 -10.91 26.22 5.95
N LEU A 505 -12.07 26.16 6.61
CA LEU A 505 -12.21 26.53 8.02
C LEU A 505 -11.78 25.40 8.96
N TYR A 506 -11.61 24.17 8.46
CA TYR A 506 -11.28 22.97 9.23
C TYR A 506 -9.81 22.55 9.16
N TYR A 507 -8.99 23.27 8.40
CA TYR A 507 -7.55 23.03 8.31
C TYR A 507 -6.84 23.62 9.53
N PHE A 508 -6.77 22.81 10.60
CA PHE A 508 -5.99 23.14 11.80
C PHE A 508 -5.37 21.85 12.34
N ASP A 509 -4.07 21.72 12.08
CA ASP A 509 -3.06 21.12 13.00
C ASP A 509 -1.66 21.35 12.44
#